data_91646c79ac38b448e2d7eb4e31b7db2a
#
_entry.id   91646c79ac38b448e2d7eb4e31b7db2a
#
_cell.length_a   1.000
_cell.length_b   1.000
_cell.length_c   1.000
_cell.angle_alpha   90.00
_cell.angle_beta   90.00
_cell.angle_gamma   90.00
#
_symmetry.space_group_name_H-M   'P 1'
#
loop_
_entity.id
_entity.type
_entity.pdbx_description
1 polymer ?
#
loop_
_entity_poly.entity_id
_entity_poly.type
_entity_poly.pdbx_seq_one_letter_code
_entity_poly.pdbx_strand_id
1 'polypeptide(L)'
;MQLTKVPFGQLNGEQVDLFTLSNDNNVTIKITNYGAIITSIETPDKKGVCENIVCGFNKFEDYISNQYLGSYPYFGSIIGRFGNRIAKGKFTLEGKEYTLAVNNGANALHGGLVGFDKKLWNAEEIKADDKIGIKLSYTSPDMEEGYPGTLNVSCTYTLNNQNELVIDYEATTDQTTILNLTNHTYFNLTAGKGNIMNHELELTAEALTEAEDMIPTGKIISVEGTAFDFRTKKKLGRDIAGLEYGYDNNYVLGNNEGRLVYAGTLSEATTGRSVEVYTTQPGMQLYTGYWNPELTIDGEKKFGSYSGVALETQHYPDSVNHSNFPSPILKPGEKYQEKTIYKF
;
A
#
# COMPACT_ATOMS: atom_id res chain seq x y z
N MET A 1 -5.46 3.72 25.41
CA MET A 1 -4.56 3.45 24.27
C MET A 1 -3.13 3.24 24.75
N GLN A 2 -2.35 2.35 24.11
CA GLN A 2 -0.96 2.02 24.49
C GLN A 2 -0.05 1.99 23.25
N LEU A 3 1.14 2.58 23.37
CA LEU A 3 2.21 2.48 22.41
C LEU A 3 3.43 1.86 23.08
N THR A 4 3.99 0.80 22.47
CA THR A 4 5.22 0.18 22.90
C THR A 4 6.20 0.04 21.74
N LYS A 5 7.51 -0.03 22.08
CA LYS A 5 8.61 -0.19 21.13
C LYS A 5 9.51 -1.32 21.63
N VAL A 6 9.88 -2.22 20.74
CA VAL A 6 10.83 -3.30 21.02
C VAL A 6 11.82 -3.46 19.87
N PRO A 7 13.05 -3.97 20.12
CA PRO A 7 13.94 -4.40 19.05
C PRO A 7 13.27 -5.49 18.19
N PHE A 8 13.37 -5.37 16.87
CA PHE A 8 12.80 -6.33 15.90
C PHE A 8 13.88 -7.11 15.16
N GLY A 9 15.06 -6.50 14.95
CA GLY A 9 16.19 -7.10 14.28
C GLY A 9 17.31 -6.10 14.03
N GLN A 10 18.20 -6.42 13.11
CA GLN A 10 19.29 -5.53 12.67
C GLN A 10 19.45 -5.56 11.16
N LEU A 11 19.63 -4.39 10.55
CA LEU A 11 19.99 -4.23 9.15
C LEU A 11 21.35 -3.56 9.05
N ASN A 12 22.36 -4.27 8.52
CA ASN A 12 23.74 -3.77 8.37
C ASN A 12 24.35 -3.20 9.67
N GLY A 13 23.99 -3.75 10.84
CA GLY A 13 24.43 -3.29 12.15
C GLY A 13 23.59 -2.17 12.77
N GLU A 14 22.64 -1.63 12.05
CA GLU A 14 21.65 -0.66 12.57
C GLU A 14 20.42 -1.37 13.13
N GLN A 15 19.90 -0.87 14.26
CA GLN A 15 18.74 -1.47 14.91
C GLN A 15 17.46 -1.21 14.13
N VAL A 16 16.71 -2.29 13.89
CA VAL A 16 15.34 -2.26 13.39
C VAL A 16 14.39 -2.39 14.58
N ASP A 17 13.42 -1.50 14.67
CA ASP A 17 12.44 -1.46 15.76
C ASP A 17 11.05 -1.91 15.29
N LEU A 18 10.28 -2.49 16.21
CA LEU A 18 8.86 -2.79 16.05
C LEU A 18 8.06 -1.95 17.04
N PHE A 19 7.11 -1.19 16.52
CA PHE A 19 6.18 -0.38 17.27
C PHE A 19 4.83 -1.09 17.32
N THR A 20 4.22 -1.15 18.50
CA THR A 20 2.87 -1.70 18.69
C THR A 20 1.95 -0.60 19.18
N LEU A 21 0.90 -0.33 18.42
CA LEU A 21 -0.17 0.61 18.72
C LEU A 21 -1.42 -0.19 19.10
N SER A 22 -1.97 0.00 20.29
CA SER A 22 -3.21 -0.67 20.73
C SER A 22 -4.20 0.37 21.23
N ASN A 23 -5.43 0.35 20.68
CA ASN A 23 -6.51 1.18 21.17
C ASN A 23 -7.34 0.49 22.27
N ASP A 24 -8.33 1.19 22.82
CA ASP A 24 -9.16 0.66 23.90
C ASP A 24 -10.27 -0.29 23.40
N ASN A 25 -10.40 -0.46 22.08
CA ASN A 25 -11.36 -1.35 21.43
C ASN A 25 -10.72 -2.65 20.90
N ASN A 26 -9.53 -3.00 21.41
CA ASN A 26 -8.78 -4.20 21.04
C ASN A 26 -8.32 -4.24 19.58
N VAL A 27 -8.16 -3.10 18.93
CA VAL A 27 -7.43 -3.02 17.65
C VAL A 27 -5.95 -2.81 17.96
N THR A 28 -5.10 -3.69 17.42
CA THR A 28 -3.64 -3.62 17.61
C THR A 28 -2.94 -3.63 16.27
N ILE A 29 -2.03 -2.68 16.07
CA ILE A 29 -1.26 -2.52 14.82
C ILE A 29 0.22 -2.58 15.15
N LYS A 30 0.97 -3.40 14.40
CA LYS A 30 2.42 -3.50 14.55
C LYS A 30 3.09 -2.96 13.29
N ILE A 31 4.06 -2.06 13.47
CA ILE A 31 4.75 -1.37 12.39
C ILE A 31 6.25 -1.38 12.68
N THR A 32 7.06 -1.69 11.68
CA THR A 32 8.51 -1.57 11.79
C THR A 32 9.02 -0.34 11.05
N ASN A 33 10.15 0.21 11.49
CA ASN A 33 10.84 1.30 10.80
C ASN A 33 11.66 0.83 9.57
N TYR A 34 11.75 -0.46 9.30
CA TYR A 34 12.22 -0.97 8.01
C TYR A 34 11.09 -0.96 7.01
N GLY A 35 11.27 -0.24 5.89
CA GLY A 35 10.25 -0.11 4.83
C GLY A 35 8.94 0.54 5.28
N ALA A 36 8.90 1.08 6.51
CA ALA A 36 7.68 1.55 7.18
C ALA A 36 6.55 0.50 7.13
N ILE A 37 6.90 -0.79 7.28
CA ILE A 37 6.03 -1.94 7.05
C ILE A 37 5.01 -2.09 8.17
N ILE A 38 3.73 -2.20 7.82
CA ILE A 38 2.70 -2.77 8.70
C ILE A 38 2.88 -4.28 8.72
N THR A 39 3.36 -4.83 9.85
CA THR A 39 3.62 -6.27 9.99
C THR A 39 2.42 -7.05 10.48
N SER A 40 1.49 -6.40 11.18
CA SER A 40 0.27 -7.01 11.72
C SER A 40 -0.81 -5.96 11.95
N ILE A 41 -2.05 -6.32 11.70
CA ILE A 41 -3.27 -5.61 12.12
C ILE A 41 -4.17 -6.65 12.79
N GLU A 42 -4.32 -6.56 14.10
CA GLU A 42 -5.18 -7.46 14.88
C GLU A 42 -6.50 -6.76 15.17
N THR A 43 -7.62 -7.38 14.77
CA THR A 43 -8.96 -6.85 15.00
C THR A 43 -9.88 -7.93 15.57
N PRO A 44 -10.87 -7.56 16.42
CA PRO A 44 -11.86 -8.52 16.91
C PRO A 44 -12.79 -8.99 15.78
N ASP A 45 -13.15 -10.26 15.82
CA ASP A 45 -14.28 -10.79 15.05
C ASP A 45 -15.61 -10.52 15.80
N LYS A 46 -16.74 -10.93 15.20
CA LYS A 46 -18.09 -10.80 15.81
C LYS A 46 -18.26 -11.56 17.13
N LYS A 47 -17.28 -12.39 17.55
CA LYS A 47 -17.23 -13.10 18.84
C LYS A 47 -16.22 -12.45 19.80
N GLY A 48 -15.54 -11.39 19.38
CA GLY A 48 -14.49 -10.70 20.14
C GLY A 48 -13.12 -11.36 20.07
N VAL A 49 -12.89 -12.32 19.16
CA VAL A 49 -11.58 -12.96 19.00
C VAL A 49 -10.69 -12.06 18.13
N CYS A 50 -9.61 -11.55 18.70
CA CYS A 50 -8.63 -10.72 18.01
C CYS A 50 -7.61 -11.60 17.27
N GLU A 51 -7.45 -11.36 15.97
CA GLU A 51 -6.50 -12.09 15.13
C GLU A 51 -5.93 -11.16 14.06
N ASN A 52 -4.72 -11.47 13.58
CA ASN A 52 -4.07 -10.70 12.51
C ASN A 52 -4.78 -10.91 11.17
N ILE A 53 -5.20 -9.81 10.55
CA ILE A 53 -5.95 -9.78 9.28
C ILE A 53 -5.10 -9.35 8.07
N VAL A 54 -3.77 -9.35 8.19
CA VAL A 54 -2.89 -8.96 7.07
C VAL A 54 -1.77 -9.97 6.84
N CYS A 55 -1.27 -10.02 5.61
CA CYS A 55 -0.05 -10.77 5.30
C CYS A 55 1.16 -10.03 5.84
N GLY A 56 1.98 -10.71 6.63
CA GLY A 56 3.18 -10.16 7.25
C GLY A 56 3.90 -11.21 8.09
N PHE A 57 5.05 -10.81 8.65
CA PHE A 57 5.89 -11.70 9.46
C PHE A 57 6.09 -11.17 10.86
N ASN A 58 6.32 -12.09 11.79
CA ASN A 58 6.60 -11.78 13.19
C ASN A 58 8.11 -11.65 13.48
N LYS A 59 8.97 -11.93 12.50
CA LYS A 59 10.43 -11.86 12.60
C LYS A 59 10.98 -10.97 11.47
N PHE A 60 11.96 -10.15 11.80
CA PHE A 60 12.60 -9.28 10.80
C PHE A 60 13.33 -10.08 9.72
N GLU A 61 13.97 -11.19 10.11
CA GLU A 61 14.75 -12.07 9.25
C GLU A 61 13.91 -12.61 8.08
N ASP A 62 12.61 -12.79 8.27
CA ASP A 62 11.72 -13.26 7.20
C ASP A 62 11.55 -12.20 6.10
N TYR A 63 11.53 -10.90 6.45
CA TYR A 63 11.45 -9.78 5.49
C TYR A 63 12.72 -9.61 4.63
N ILE A 64 13.87 -10.06 5.11
CA ILE A 64 15.16 -9.98 4.41
C ILE A 64 15.64 -11.37 3.92
N SER A 65 14.82 -12.41 4.05
CA SER A 65 15.16 -13.76 3.60
C SER A 65 15.26 -13.83 2.08
N ASN A 66 16.15 -14.67 1.55
CA ASN A 66 16.28 -14.89 0.10
C ASN A 66 14.96 -15.40 -0.52
N GLN A 67 14.17 -16.17 0.23
CA GLN A 67 12.88 -16.69 -0.23
C GLN A 67 11.89 -15.54 -0.44
N TYR A 68 11.77 -14.61 0.51
CA TYR A 68 10.90 -13.45 0.39
C TYR A 68 11.39 -12.47 -0.68
N LEU A 69 12.68 -12.12 -0.65
CA LEU A 69 13.30 -11.18 -1.61
C LEU A 69 13.28 -11.71 -3.05
N GLY A 70 13.28 -13.02 -3.25
CA GLY A 70 13.23 -13.65 -4.58
C GLY A 70 11.90 -13.51 -5.30
N SER A 71 10.79 -13.32 -4.57
CA SER A 71 9.43 -13.17 -5.11
C SER A 71 8.74 -11.89 -4.64
N TYR A 72 9.40 -11.08 -3.95
CA TYR A 72 9.11 -9.85 -3.24
C TYR A 72 7.69 -9.27 -3.41
N PRO A 73 6.71 -9.69 -2.58
CA PRO A 73 5.32 -9.24 -2.68
C PRO A 73 5.02 -7.91 -1.98
N TYR A 74 6.02 -7.22 -1.41
CA TYR A 74 5.91 -5.91 -0.73
C TYR A 74 4.97 -5.88 0.49
N PHE A 75 4.80 -6.98 1.22
CA PHE A 75 3.84 -7.08 2.33
C PHE A 75 3.91 -5.90 3.29
N GLY A 76 2.84 -5.10 3.37
CA GLY A 76 2.65 -4.01 4.31
C GLY A 76 3.53 -2.78 4.10
N SER A 77 4.41 -2.76 3.09
CA SER A 77 5.43 -1.74 2.89
C SER A 77 4.85 -0.40 2.41
N ILE A 78 5.54 0.70 2.75
CA ILE A 78 5.38 1.97 2.04
C ILE A 78 6.14 1.88 0.73
N ILE A 79 5.43 2.18 -0.35
CA ILE A 79 5.96 2.18 -1.71
C ILE A 79 6.30 3.62 -2.13
N GLY A 80 7.47 3.81 -2.69
CA GLY A 80 7.99 5.08 -3.20
C GLY A 80 9.41 4.92 -3.79
N ARG A 81 9.91 5.94 -4.54
CA ARG A 81 9.22 7.25 -4.76
C ARG A 81 7.94 7.14 -5.58
N PHE A 82 7.83 6.18 -6.51
CA PHE A 82 6.68 6.06 -7.39
C PHE A 82 6.07 4.66 -7.25
N GLY A 83 4.89 4.60 -6.67
CA GLY A 83 4.08 3.39 -6.55
C GLY A 83 3.53 2.94 -7.90
N ASN A 84 3.39 1.62 -8.07
CA ASN A 84 3.01 0.99 -9.31
C ASN A 84 4.04 1.20 -10.46
N ARG A 85 3.63 1.06 -11.73
CA ARG A 85 4.54 0.97 -12.87
C ARG A 85 4.79 2.32 -13.55
N ILE A 86 6.00 2.46 -14.12
CA ILE A 86 6.35 3.47 -15.12
C ILE A 86 6.83 2.72 -16.37
N ALA A 87 6.17 3.01 -17.51
CA ALA A 87 6.41 2.35 -18.78
C ALA A 87 7.88 2.45 -19.20
N LYS A 88 8.49 1.29 -19.51
CA LYS A 88 9.89 1.18 -19.95
C LYS A 88 10.93 1.79 -18.99
N GLY A 89 10.52 2.08 -17.75
CA GLY A 89 11.36 2.78 -16.77
C GLY A 89 11.76 4.18 -17.23
N LYS A 90 10.93 4.89 -18.00
CA LYS A 90 11.28 6.19 -18.57
C LYS A 90 10.18 7.22 -18.37
N PHE A 91 10.59 8.46 -18.12
CA PHE A 91 9.71 9.62 -18.11
C PHE A 91 10.45 10.89 -18.50
N THR A 92 9.70 11.89 -18.95
CA THR A 92 10.24 13.21 -19.26
C THR A 92 9.72 14.24 -18.26
N LEU A 93 10.62 15.00 -17.67
CA LEU A 93 10.29 16.06 -16.73
C LEU A 93 11.06 17.33 -17.10
N GLU A 94 10.33 18.44 -17.32
CA GLU A 94 10.90 19.72 -17.75
C GLU A 94 11.82 19.61 -18.99
N GLY A 95 11.45 18.73 -19.96
CA GLY A 95 12.19 18.52 -21.21
C GLY A 95 13.42 17.61 -21.09
N LYS A 96 13.71 17.09 -19.89
CA LYS A 96 14.80 16.12 -19.67
C LYS A 96 14.24 14.71 -19.47
N GLU A 97 14.78 13.73 -20.21
CA GLU A 97 14.45 12.32 -20.01
C GLU A 97 15.20 11.75 -18.80
N TYR A 98 14.50 11.00 -17.99
CA TYR A 98 15.01 10.22 -16.85
C TYR A 98 14.78 8.73 -17.12
N THR A 99 15.74 7.91 -16.69
CA THR A 99 15.69 6.46 -16.83
C THR A 99 15.81 5.81 -15.46
N LEU A 100 14.87 4.93 -15.15
CA LEU A 100 14.79 4.15 -13.93
C LEU A 100 15.25 2.71 -14.18
N ALA A 101 15.55 1.98 -13.12
CA ALA A 101 15.79 0.55 -13.21
C ALA A 101 14.53 -0.18 -13.71
N VAL A 102 14.72 -1.08 -14.69
CA VAL A 102 13.67 -1.98 -15.18
C VAL A 102 13.70 -3.23 -14.29
N ASN A 103 12.74 -3.36 -13.41
CA ASN A 103 12.67 -4.42 -12.38
C ASN A 103 11.38 -5.26 -12.43
N ASN A 104 10.50 -5.01 -13.43
CA ASN A 104 9.29 -5.79 -13.65
C ASN A 104 8.98 -5.91 -15.14
N GLY A 105 9.38 -7.02 -15.76
CA GLY A 105 9.29 -7.18 -17.22
C GLY A 105 10.06 -6.09 -17.94
N ALA A 106 9.37 -5.29 -18.76
CA ALA A 106 9.94 -4.15 -19.48
C ALA A 106 9.83 -2.82 -18.72
N ASN A 107 9.29 -2.81 -17.50
CA ASN A 107 8.88 -1.59 -16.81
C ASN A 107 9.62 -1.39 -15.46
N ALA A 108 9.65 -0.15 -14.97
CA ALA A 108 9.97 0.12 -13.58
C ALA A 108 8.73 -0.13 -12.71
N LEU A 109 8.94 -0.65 -11.51
CA LEU A 109 7.88 -0.96 -10.54
C LEU A 109 8.31 -0.50 -9.13
N HIS A 110 7.36 0.09 -8.41
CA HIS A 110 7.43 0.34 -6.97
C HIS A 110 8.69 1.04 -6.48
N GLY A 111 9.16 2.05 -7.24
CA GLY A 111 10.28 2.91 -6.84
C GLY A 111 11.67 2.37 -7.18
N GLY A 112 11.79 1.15 -7.75
CA GLY A 112 13.06 0.62 -8.25
C GLY A 112 13.56 -0.63 -7.52
N LEU A 113 14.86 -0.87 -7.56
CA LEU A 113 15.50 -2.07 -6.97
C LEU A 113 15.58 -1.99 -5.44
N VAL A 114 15.85 -0.80 -4.92
CA VAL A 114 15.95 -0.51 -3.49
C VAL A 114 15.08 0.71 -3.16
N GLY A 115 13.77 0.55 -3.32
CA GLY A 115 12.77 1.57 -3.03
C GLY A 115 12.58 1.83 -1.53
N PHE A 116 11.57 2.61 -1.18
CA PHE A 116 11.26 2.99 0.21
C PHE A 116 10.91 1.80 1.11
N ASP A 117 10.43 0.74 0.52
CA ASP A 117 10.12 -0.56 1.11
C ASP A 117 11.34 -1.28 1.74
N LYS A 118 12.57 -0.89 1.33
CA LYS A 118 13.84 -1.48 1.80
C LYS A 118 14.71 -0.50 2.59
N LYS A 119 14.20 0.68 2.92
CA LYS A 119 14.93 1.69 3.68
C LYS A 119 14.67 1.57 5.18
N LEU A 120 15.67 1.94 5.96
CA LEU A 120 15.50 2.15 7.40
C LEU A 120 15.07 3.60 7.62
N TRP A 121 13.91 3.79 8.24
CA TRP A 121 13.32 5.10 8.50
C TRP A 121 13.61 5.56 9.93
N ASN A 122 13.80 6.86 10.11
CA ASN A 122 13.85 7.45 11.45
C ASN A 122 12.44 7.49 12.03
N ALA A 123 12.29 7.08 13.30
CA ALA A 123 10.99 6.95 13.94
C ALA A 123 10.85 7.89 15.14
N GLU A 124 9.72 8.59 15.21
CA GLU A 124 9.29 9.44 16.34
C GLU A 124 7.93 8.96 16.85
N GLU A 125 7.82 8.73 18.16
CA GLU A 125 6.56 8.34 18.80
C GLU A 125 5.61 9.53 18.91
N ILE A 126 4.31 9.29 18.65
CA ILE A 126 3.23 10.25 18.82
C ILE A 126 2.31 9.75 19.93
N LYS A 127 2.13 10.57 20.97
CA LYS A 127 1.21 10.31 22.09
C LYS A 127 0.37 11.56 22.31
N ALA A 128 -0.91 11.46 21.99
CA ALA A 128 -1.92 12.49 22.21
C ALA A 128 -3.12 11.90 22.94
N ASP A 129 -4.01 12.75 23.43
CA ASP A 129 -5.17 12.30 24.22
C ASP A 129 -6.16 11.45 23.40
N ASP A 130 -6.27 11.75 22.09
CA ASP A 130 -7.22 11.13 21.16
C ASP A 130 -6.62 10.09 20.22
N LYS A 131 -5.27 9.98 20.17
CA LYS A 131 -4.56 9.05 19.28
C LYS A 131 -3.14 8.75 19.74
N ILE A 132 -2.65 7.60 19.30
CA ILE A 132 -1.25 7.20 19.40
C ILE A 132 -0.69 6.89 18.03
N GLY A 133 0.62 6.99 17.84
CA GLY A 133 1.19 6.74 16.51
C GLY A 133 2.69 6.82 16.46
N ILE A 134 3.20 6.70 15.24
CA ILE A 134 4.61 6.92 14.91
C ILE A 134 4.71 7.75 13.63
N LYS A 135 5.65 8.67 13.60
CA LYS A 135 6.10 9.36 12.40
C LYS A 135 7.40 8.71 11.93
N LEU A 136 7.39 8.20 10.73
CA LEU A 136 8.54 7.61 10.06
C LEU A 136 9.03 8.60 9.00
N SER A 137 10.31 8.98 9.03
CA SER A 137 10.88 9.96 8.11
C SER A 137 12.13 9.41 7.43
N TYR A 138 12.30 9.78 6.16
CA TYR A 138 13.45 9.40 5.34
C TYR A 138 13.84 10.58 4.43
N THR A 139 15.15 10.78 4.23
CA THR A 139 15.67 11.70 3.22
C THR A 139 16.23 10.86 2.08
N SER A 140 15.52 10.87 0.94
CA SER A 140 15.94 10.20 -0.28
C SER A 140 16.84 11.15 -1.07
N PRO A 141 18.14 10.84 -1.29
CA PRO A 141 19.06 11.75 -1.96
C PRO A 141 18.72 11.94 -3.45
N ASP A 142 19.21 13.04 -4.02
CA ASP A 142 19.09 13.28 -5.46
C ASP A 142 19.57 12.09 -6.27
N MET A 143 18.81 11.73 -7.32
CA MET A 143 19.04 10.60 -8.20
C MET A 143 19.00 9.20 -7.54
N GLU A 144 18.49 9.08 -6.30
CA GLU A 144 18.21 7.75 -5.75
C GLU A 144 17.24 6.99 -6.65
N GLU A 145 17.59 5.75 -7.01
CA GLU A 145 16.85 4.91 -8.00
C GLU A 145 16.56 5.61 -9.34
N GLY A 146 17.25 6.73 -9.67
CA GLY A 146 17.09 7.50 -10.90
C GLY A 146 16.09 8.66 -10.81
N TYR A 147 15.48 8.92 -9.67
CA TYR A 147 14.55 10.02 -9.46
C TYR A 147 15.28 11.31 -9.08
N PRO A 148 14.99 12.45 -9.76
CA PRO A 148 15.67 13.72 -9.48
C PRO A 148 15.23 14.36 -8.15
N GLY A 149 16.11 15.16 -7.60
CA GLY A 149 15.91 15.98 -6.40
C GLY A 149 16.07 15.21 -5.09
N THR A 150 16.54 15.94 -4.07
CA THR A 150 16.53 15.44 -2.69
C THR A 150 15.11 15.53 -2.16
N LEU A 151 14.55 14.40 -1.73
CA LEU A 151 13.18 14.31 -1.21
C LEU A 151 13.23 14.07 0.30
N ASN A 152 12.66 14.99 1.07
CA ASN A 152 12.36 14.76 2.48
C ASN A 152 10.93 14.21 2.58
N VAL A 153 10.78 12.97 3.01
CA VAL A 153 9.49 12.28 3.05
C VAL A 153 9.19 11.80 4.46
N SER A 154 7.92 11.85 4.85
CA SER A 154 7.42 11.22 6.07
C SER A 154 6.12 10.48 5.82
N CYS A 155 5.97 9.36 6.53
CA CYS A 155 4.75 8.58 6.66
C CYS A 155 4.38 8.53 8.13
N THR A 156 3.21 9.02 8.48
CA THR A 156 2.73 9.05 9.87
C THR A 156 1.57 8.10 10.02
N TYR A 157 1.74 7.11 10.88
CA TYR A 157 0.68 6.17 11.25
C TYR A 157 0.09 6.59 12.59
N THR A 158 -1.22 6.76 12.66
CA THR A 158 -1.93 6.97 13.93
C THR A 158 -3.12 6.06 14.07
N LEU A 159 -3.36 5.59 15.29
CA LEU A 159 -4.52 4.78 15.67
C LEU A 159 -5.32 5.54 16.74
N ASN A 160 -6.65 5.61 16.53
CA ASN A 160 -7.59 6.23 17.46
C ASN A 160 -8.61 5.21 18.02
N ASN A 161 -9.49 5.67 18.93
CA ASN A 161 -10.56 4.86 19.51
C ASN A 161 -11.81 4.74 18.60
N GLN A 162 -11.81 5.35 17.41
CA GLN A 162 -12.79 5.10 16.35
C GLN A 162 -12.42 3.90 15.48
N ASN A 163 -11.36 3.16 15.86
CA ASN A 163 -10.74 2.05 15.12
C ASN A 163 -10.19 2.47 13.74
N GLU A 164 -9.71 3.70 13.63
CA GLU A 164 -9.13 4.23 12.42
C GLU A 164 -7.61 4.18 12.49
N LEU A 165 -7.01 3.44 11.55
CA LEU A 165 -5.60 3.59 11.21
C LEU A 165 -5.49 4.65 10.13
N VAL A 166 -4.97 5.81 10.51
CA VAL A 166 -4.70 6.91 9.60
C VAL A 166 -3.25 6.85 9.13
N ILE A 167 -3.04 6.94 7.83
CA ILE A 167 -1.73 7.03 7.19
C ILE A 167 -1.65 8.39 6.51
N ASP A 168 -0.87 9.31 7.09
CA ASP A 168 -0.59 10.62 6.51
C ASP A 168 0.77 10.57 5.80
N TYR A 169 0.79 10.97 4.53
CA TYR A 169 2.01 11.11 3.72
C TYR A 169 2.34 12.56 3.52
N GLU A 170 3.58 12.95 3.76
CA GLU A 170 4.08 14.29 3.50
C GLU A 170 5.45 14.25 2.84
N ALA A 171 5.69 15.13 1.87
CA ALA A 171 7.04 15.28 1.31
C ALA A 171 7.28 16.71 0.78
N THR A 172 8.57 17.06 0.73
CA THR A 172 9.10 18.25 0.07
C THR A 172 10.35 17.90 -0.72
N THR A 173 10.65 18.68 -1.74
CA THR A 173 11.82 18.46 -2.61
C THR A 173 12.58 19.77 -2.86
N ASP A 174 13.87 19.65 -3.17
CA ASP A 174 14.73 20.77 -3.60
C ASP A 174 14.80 20.95 -5.12
N GLN A 175 14.32 19.93 -5.89
CA GLN A 175 14.24 19.96 -7.35
C GLN A 175 12.92 19.34 -7.80
N THR A 176 12.38 19.75 -8.96
CA THR A 176 11.18 19.14 -9.55
C THR A 176 11.37 17.62 -9.70
N THR A 177 10.44 16.84 -9.17
CA THR A 177 10.46 15.38 -9.17
C THR A 177 9.06 14.82 -9.38
N ILE A 178 8.93 13.49 -9.41
CA ILE A 178 7.65 12.79 -9.40
C ILE A 178 7.50 12.01 -8.08
N LEU A 179 6.29 11.97 -7.57
CA LEU A 179 5.99 11.28 -6.32
C LEU A 179 4.61 10.62 -6.36
N ASN A 180 4.56 9.37 -6.00
CA ASN A 180 3.34 8.59 -5.84
C ASN A 180 3.55 7.59 -4.71
N LEU A 181 3.07 7.91 -3.50
CA LEU A 181 3.23 7.05 -2.33
C LEU A 181 1.98 6.23 -2.10
N THR A 182 2.16 4.97 -1.71
CA THR A 182 1.07 4.08 -1.31
C THR A 182 1.54 3.10 -0.25
N ASN A 183 0.59 2.42 0.40
CA ASN A 183 0.85 1.31 1.33
C ASN A 183 0.36 0.00 0.73
N HIS A 184 1.22 -1.02 0.73
CA HIS A 184 0.98 -2.31 0.09
C HIS A 184 0.54 -3.40 1.09
N THR A 185 -0.39 -3.06 1.99
CA THR A 185 -0.96 -4.01 2.94
C THR A 185 -1.93 -4.97 2.25
N TYR A 186 -1.75 -6.26 2.45
CA TYR A 186 -2.65 -7.31 1.96
C TYR A 186 -3.58 -7.77 3.07
N PHE A 187 -4.86 -7.50 2.93
CA PHE A 187 -5.89 -7.89 3.89
C PHE A 187 -6.40 -9.32 3.65
N ASN A 188 -6.56 -10.07 4.74
CA ASN A 188 -7.29 -11.33 4.78
C ASN A 188 -8.12 -11.41 6.06
N LEU A 189 -9.38 -11.06 5.97
CA LEU A 189 -10.30 -10.90 7.11
C LEU A 189 -10.65 -12.23 7.79
N THR A 190 -10.28 -13.38 7.18
CA THR A 190 -10.36 -14.70 7.83
C THR A 190 -9.16 -14.99 8.73
N ALA A 191 -8.24 -14.02 8.90
CA ALA A 191 -6.98 -14.21 9.64
C ALA A 191 -6.13 -15.36 9.07
N GLY A 192 -6.04 -15.45 7.73
CA GLY A 192 -5.25 -16.46 7.04
C GLY A 192 -5.82 -17.89 7.06
N LYS A 193 -7.05 -18.08 7.58
CA LYS A 193 -7.72 -19.40 7.63
C LYS A 193 -8.33 -19.81 6.29
N GLY A 194 -7.96 -19.16 5.20
CA GLY A 194 -8.42 -19.40 3.84
C GLY A 194 -7.93 -18.31 2.90
N ASN A 195 -8.33 -18.38 1.65
CA ASN A 195 -8.05 -17.35 0.66
C ASN A 195 -9.15 -16.26 0.67
N ILE A 196 -8.94 -15.22 -0.16
CA ILE A 196 -9.83 -14.04 -0.18
C ILE A 196 -11.05 -14.18 -1.08
N MET A 197 -11.30 -15.35 -1.69
CA MET A 197 -12.37 -15.54 -2.68
C MET A 197 -13.78 -15.28 -2.13
N ASN A 198 -14.00 -15.52 -0.83
CA ASN A 198 -15.27 -15.27 -0.17
C ASN A 198 -15.38 -13.89 0.47
N HIS A 199 -14.33 -13.07 0.41
CA HIS A 199 -14.42 -11.67 0.82
C HIS A 199 -15.33 -10.92 -0.15
N GLU A 200 -16.12 -10.00 0.40
CA GLU A 200 -17.01 -9.15 -0.37
C GLU A 200 -16.44 -7.74 -0.45
N LEU A 201 -16.42 -7.18 -1.65
CA LEU A 201 -15.93 -5.84 -1.92
C LEU A 201 -17.05 -4.99 -2.50
N GLU A 202 -17.13 -3.74 -2.04
CA GLU A 202 -17.93 -2.65 -2.61
C GLU A 202 -17.02 -1.44 -2.82
N LEU A 203 -17.07 -0.83 -4.01
CA LEU A 203 -16.27 0.35 -4.37
C LEU A 203 -17.18 1.46 -4.90
N THR A 204 -16.85 2.71 -4.61
CA THR A 204 -17.55 3.87 -5.16
C THR A 204 -17.15 4.21 -6.59
N ALA A 205 -16.08 3.62 -7.10
CA ALA A 205 -15.52 3.91 -8.41
C ALA A 205 -16.44 3.43 -9.55
N GLU A 206 -16.71 4.31 -10.50
CA GLU A 206 -17.52 4.04 -11.72
C GLU A 206 -16.65 3.65 -12.92
N ALA A 207 -15.31 3.80 -12.80
CA ALA A 207 -14.36 3.59 -13.89
C ALA A 207 -13.02 3.07 -13.37
N LEU A 208 -12.22 2.54 -14.29
CA LEU A 208 -10.83 2.17 -14.08
C LEU A 208 -9.94 2.71 -15.22
N THR A 209 -8.64 2.76 -15.01
CA THR A 209 -7.69 3.03 -16.09
C THR A 209 -7.56 1.78 -16.94
N GLU A 210 -7.84 1.88 -18.26
CA GLU A 210 -7.57 0.79 -19.20
C GLU A 210 -6.08 0.49 -19.22
N ALA A 211 -5.70 -0.77 -19.17
CA ALA A 211 -4.30 -1.19 -19.21
C ALA A 211 -4.08 -2.31 -20.24
N GLU A 212 -2.94 -2.24 -20.93
CA GLU A 212 -2.40 -3.30 -21.77
C GLU A 212 -1.02 -3.68 -21.20
N ASP A 213 -0.76 -4.98 -21.05
CA ASP A 213 0.47 -5.48 -20.43
C ASP A 213 0.76 -4.80 -19.06
N MET A 214 -0.29 -4.55 -18.27
CA MET A 214 -0.25 -3.89 -16.95
C MET A 214 0.19 -2.42 -16.97
N ILE A 215 0.24 -1.78 -18.14
CA ILE A 215 0.55 -0.36 -18.31
C ILE A 215 -0.72 0.37 -18.78
N PRO A 216 -1.11 1.49 -18.16
CA PRO A 216 -2.24 2.28 -18.61
C PRO A 216 -2.08 2.75 -20.07
N THR A 217 -3.17 2.63 -20.85
CA THR A 217 -3.21 3.16 -22.23
C THR A 217 -3.48 4.66 -22.30
N GLY A 218 -3.78 5.28 -21.16
CA GLY A 218 -4.25 6.66 -21.06
C GLY A 218 -5.76 6.81 -21.10
N LYS A 219 -6.52 5.72 -21.38
CA LYS A 219 -7.98 5.76 -21.37
C LYS A 219 -8.54 5.42 -19.99
N ILE A 220 -9.69 6.01 -19.70
CA ILE A 220 -10.53 5.68 -18.55
C ILE A 220 -11.79 5.01 -19.09
N ILE A 221 -12.09 3.81 -18.61
CA ILE A 221 -13.23 2.99 -19.08
C ILE A 221 -14.20 2.69 -17.94
N SER A 222 -15.49 2.61 -18.25
CA SER A 222 -16.54 2.28 -17.29
C SER A 222 -16.40 0.84 -16.78
N VAL A 223 -16.69 0.65 -15.49
CA VAL A 223 -16.79 -0.69 -14.89
C VAL A 223 -18.15 -1.34 -15.13
N GLU A 224 -19.16 -0.58 -15.55
CA GLU A 224 -20.56 -0.99 -15.64
C GLU A 224 -20.76 -2.25 -16.48
N GLY A 225 -21.38 -3.27 -15.88
CA GLY A 225 -21.68 -4.53 -16.54
C GLY A 225 -20.48 -5.43 -16.81
N THR A 226 -19.30 -5.11 -16.26
CA THR A 226 -18.06 -5.91 -16.41
C THR A 226 -17.75 -6.72 -15.15
N ALA A 227 -16.74 -7.61 -15.23
CA ALA A 227 -16.20 -8.30 -14.06
C ALA A 227 -15.64 -7.32 -13.01
N PHE A 228 -15.28 -6.12 -13.40
CA PHE A 228 -14.69 -5.09 -12.55
C PHE A 228 -15.74 -4.22 -11.82
N ASP A 229 -17.04 -4.44 -12.05
CA ASP A 229 -18.11 -3.66 -11.42
C ASP A 229 -18.34 -4.07 -9.97
N PHE A 230 -17.76 -3.31 -9.02
CA PHE A 230 -17.93 -3.44 -7.58
C PHE A 230 -18.79 -2.34 -6.97
N ARG A 231 -19.54 -1.55 -7.77
CA ARG A 231 -20.48 -0.54 -7.26
C ARG A 231 -21.62 -1.14 -6.42
N THR A 232 -21.85 -2.42 -6.60
CA THR A 232 -22.69 -3.23 -5.70
C THR A 232 -21.83 -4.32 -5.09
N LYS A 233 -21.94 -4.48 -3.78
CA LYS A 233 -21.19 -5.49 -3.03
C LYS A 233 -21.25 -6.87 -3.67
N LYS A 234 -20.11 -7.45 -3.94
CA LYS A 234 -19.98 -8.82 -4.47
C LYS A 234 -18.73 -9.53 -3.96
N LYS A 235 -18.74 -10.86 -3.99
CA LYS A 235 -17.56 -11.65 -3.67
C LYS A 235 -16.45 -11.45 -4.69
N LEU A 236 -15.21 -11.33 -4.24
CA LEU A 236 -14.03 -11.28 -5.10
C LEU A 236 -13.94 -12.49 -6.03
N GLY A 237 -14.23 -13.69 -5.50
CA GLY A 237 -14.21 -14.93 -6.28
C GLY A 237 -15.30 -15.09 -7.32
N ARG A 238 -16.32 -14.20 -7.39
CA ARG A 238 -17.45 -14.36 -8.30
C ARG A 238 -17.05 -14.37 -9.77
N ASP A 239 -16.22 -13.42 -10.16
CA ASP A 239 -15.86 -13.21 -11.57
C ASP A 239 -14.37 -13.49 -11.86
N ILE A 240 -13.58 -13.80 -10.83
CA ILE A 240 -12.11 -13.89 -10.89
C ILE A 240 -11.61 -15.00 -11.83
N ALA A 241 -12.39 -16.08 -11.99
CA ALA A 241 -12.03 -17.19 -12.87
C ALA A 241 -11.99 -16.80 -14.38
N GLY A 242 -12.64 -15.68 -14.74
CA GLY A 242 -12.61 -15.13 -16.09
C GLY A 242 -11.45 -14.15 -16.32
N LEU A 243 -10.63 -13.88 -15.30
CA LEU A 243 -9.52 -12.94 -15.36
C LEU A 243 -8.18 -13.71 -15.35
N GLU A 244 -7.25 -13.35 -16.23
CA GLU A 244 -5.98 -14.07 -16.40
C GLU A 244 -5.13 -14.10 -15.12
N TYR A 245 -5.10 -12.97 -14.38
CA TYR A 245 -4.27 -12.79 -13.18
C TYR A 245 -5.07 -12.32 -11.96
N GLY A 246 -6.41 -12.58 -11.95
CA GLY A 246 -7.28 -11.99 -10.96
C GLY A 246 -7.44 -10.48 -11.16
N TYR A 247 -7.75 -9.75 -10.09
CA TYR A 247 -7.81 -8.30 -10.16
C TYR A 247 -6.42 -7.71 -9.90
N ASP A 248 -5.95 -6.86 -10.81
CA ASP A 248 -4.76 -6.00 -10.68
C ASP A 248 -5.03 -4.70 -11.46
N ASN A 249 -5.97 -3.89 -10.96
CA ASN A 249 -6.51 -2.76 -11.70
C ASN A 249 -6.60 -1.50 -10.85
N ASN A 250 -6.28 -0.36 -11.44
CA ASN A 250 -6.44 0.94 -10.81
C ASN A 250 -7.85 1.50 -11.04
N TYR A 251 -8.62 1.62 -9.98
CA TYR A 251 -9.95 2.23 -9.94
C TYR A 251 -9.85 3.75 -9.81
N VAL A 252 -10.67 4.46 -10.56
CA VAL A 252 -10.73 5.93 -10.61
C VAL A 252 -11.66 6.43 -9.51
N LEU A 253 -11.10 7.10 -8.51
CA LEU A 253 -11.86 7.76 -7.42
C LEU A 253 -12.16 9.23 -7.73
N GLY A 254 -11.61 9.75 -8.82
CA GLY A 254 -11.76 11.14 -9.25
C GLY A 254 -10.67 12.06 -8.71
N ASN A 255 -10.67 13.30 -9.19
CA ASN A 255 -9.79 14.33 -8.64
C ASN A 255 -10.43 14.90 -7.36
N ASN A 256 -9.98 14.45 -6.22
CA ASN A 256 -10.54 14.80 -4.92
C ASN A 256 -10.05 16.16 -4.40
N GLU A 257 -9.08 16.80 -5.08
CA GLU A 257 -8.48 18.10 -4.66
C GLU A 257 -8.04 18.10 -3.18
N GLY A 258 -7.46 16.98 -2.72
CA GLY A 258 -7.05 16.79 -1.32
C GLY A 258 -8.20 16.54 -0.34
N ARG A 259 -9.45 16.39 -0.80
CA ARG A 259 -10.58 16.04 0.06
C ARG A 259 -10.60 14.56 0.35
N LEU A 260 -10.81 14.21 1.61
CA LEU A 260 -10.99 12.82 2.03
C LEU A 260 -12.34 12.29 1.52
N VAL A 261 -12.31 11.21 0.74
CA VAL A 261 -13.51 10.55 0.20
C VAL A 261 -13.54 9.09 0.62
N TYR A 262 -14.73 8.54 0.77
CA TYR A 262 -14.93 7.11 0.94
C TYR A 262 -14.70 6.41 -0.40
N ALA A 263 -13.81 5.40 -0.40
CA ALA A 263 -13.44 4.63 -1.60
C ALA A 263 -14.15 3.28 -1.69
N GLY A 264 -14.42 2.64 -0.55
CA GLY A 264 -15.08 1.35 -0.53
C GLY A 264 -14.94 0.58 0.76
N THR A 265 -15.53 -0.62 0.80
CA THR A 265 -15.48 -1.54 1.94
C THR A 265 -15.15 -2.95 1.48
N LEU A 266 -14.15 -3.55 2.11
CA LEU A 266 -13.89 -4.99 2.10
C LEU A 266 -14.53 -5.61 3.34
N SER A 267 -15.26 -6.70 3.21
CA SER A 267 -15.92 -7.39 4.33
C SER A 267 -15.85 -8.91 4.20
N GLU A 268 -16.00 -9.61 5.35
CA GLU A 268 -16.05 -11.08 5.38
C GLU A 268 -17.13 -11.55 6.35
N ALA A 269 -18.13 -12.26 5.80
CA ALA A 269 -19.38 -12.55 6.51
C ALA A 269 -19.23 -13.56 7.67
N THR A 270 -18.27 -14.49 7.60
CA THR A 270 -18.10 -15.54 8.63
C THR A 270 -17.48 -14.99 9.91
N THR A 271 -16.53 -14.08 9.79
CA THR A 271 -15.89 -13.39 10.90
C THR A 271 -16.63 -12.13 11.33
N GLY A 272 -17.34 -11.48 10.38
CA GLY A 272 -17.96 -10.18 10.56
C GLY A 272 -16.99 -9.01 10.52
N ARG A 273 -15.72 -9.25 10.18
CA ARG A 273 -14.70 -8.20 10.02
C ARG A 273 -14.90 -7.43 8.73
N SER A 274 -14.59 -6.14 8.78
CA SER A 274 -14.60 -5.26 7.62
C SER A 274 -13.46 -4.25 7.68
N VAL A 275 -13.11 -3.69 6.52
CA VAL A 275 -12.18 -2.56 6.37
C VAL A 275 -12.85 -1.55 5.44
N GLU A 276 -13.20 -0.38 5.97
CA GLU A 276 -13.59 0.78 5.17
C GLU A 276 -12.34 1.56 4.77
N VAL A 277 -12.28 2.01 3.52
CA VAL A 277 -11.16 2.80 2.99
C VAL A 277 -11.62 4.21 2.67
N TYR A 278 -10.91 5.20 3.23
CA TYR A 278 -11.07 6.60 2.88
C TYR A 278 -9.72 7.14 2.41
N THR A 279 -9.73 8.04 1.42
CA THR A 279 -8.48 8.58 0.88
C THR A 279 -8.65 9.95 0.24
N THR A 280 -7.55 10.70 0.17
CA THR A 280 -7.44 11.90 -0.65
C THR A 280 -6.91 11.60 -2.06
N GLN A 281 -6.36 10.39 -2.26
CA GLN A 281 -5.76 9.95 -3.52
C GLN A 281 -6.80 9.83 -4.65
N PRO A 282 -6.40 10.09 -5.91
CA PRO A 282 -7.32 10.05 -7.05
C PRO A 282 -7.68 8.63 -7.52
N GLY A 283 -6.94 7.62 -7.09
CA GLY A 283 -7.14 6.24 -7.49
C GLY A 283 -6.86 5.24 -6.39
N MET A 284 -7.27 4.00 -6.65
CA MET A 284 -6.98 2.86 -5.79
C MET A 284 -6.72 1.62 -6.63
N GLN A 285 -5.55 1.02 -6.47
CA GLN A 285 -5.25 -0.30 -7.04
C GLN A 285 -5.96 -1.37 -6.22
N LEU A 286 -6.74 -2.21 -6.87
CA LEU A 286 -7.23 -3.46 -6.33
C LEU A 286 -6.32 -4.58 -6.84
N TYR A 287 -5.55 -5.20 -5.95
CA TYR A 287 -4.71 -6.35 -6.30
C TYR A 287 -5.05 -7.55 -5.42
N THR A 288 -5.43 -8.66 -6.04
CA THR A 288 -5.91 -9.86 -5.34
C THR A 288 -4.81 -10.88 -5.04
N GLY A 289 -3.54 -10.49 -5.13
CA GLY A 289 -2.42 -11.33 -4.70
C GLY A 289 -2.23 -12.59 -5.55
N TYR A 290 -2.51 -12.54 -6.85
CA TYR A 290 -2.30 -13.69 -7.76
C TYR A 290 -0.85 -14.18 -7.75
N TRP A 291 0.10 -13.25 -7.74
CA TRP A 291 1.54 -13.53 -7.75
C TRP A 291 2.14 -13.75 -6.35
N ASN A 292 1.32 -13.74 -5.28
CA ASN A 292 1.83 -13.98 -3.94
C ASN A 292 2.53 -15.35 -3.87
N PRO A 293 3.78 -15.40 -3.38
CA PRO A 293 4.51 -16.64 -3.28
C PRO A 293 3.99 -17.53 -2.14
N GLU A 294 4.09 -18.83 -2.30
CA GLU A 294 4.00 -19.76 -1.19
C GLU A 294 5.37 -19.76 -0.47
N LEU A 295 5.39 -19.27 0.75
CA LEU A 295 6.59 -19.16 1.57
C LEU A 295 6.57 -20.22 2.67
N THR A 296 7.76 -20.74 3.03
CA THR A 296 7.89 -21.63 4.19
C THR A 296 8.39 -20.83 5.39
N ILE A 297 7.53 -20.64 6.38
CA ILE A 297 7.79 -19.87 7.59
C ILE A 297 7.61 -20.78 8.81
N ASP A 298 8.64 -20.90 9.62
CA ASP A 298 8.67 -21.81 10.78
C ASP A 298 8.28 -23.27 10.43
N GLY A 299 8.62 -23.73 9.21
CA GLY A 299 8.33 -25.08 8.71
C GLY A 299 6.92 -25.26 8.14
N GLU A 300 6.10 -24.22 8.14
CA GLU A 300 4.74 -24.22 7.58
C GLU A 300 4.69 -23.44 6.27
N LYS A 301 3.89 -23.93 5.33
CA LYS A 301 3.58 -23.19 4.10
C LYS A 301 2.56 -22.10 4.42
N LYS A 302 2.91 -20.87 4.08
CA LYS A 302 2.07 -19.70 4.30
C LYS A 302 1.96 -18.88 3.02
N PHE A 303 0.86 -18.14 2.91
CA PHE A 303 0.53 -17.28 1.78
C PHE A 303 0.24 -18.10 0.50
N GLY A 304 0.74 -17.67 -0.65
CA GLY A 304 0.37 -18.18 -1.97
C GLY A 304 -0.69 -17.32 -2.65
N SER A 305 -1.05 -17.69 -3.89
CA SER A 305 -2.04 -16.94 -4.69
C SER A 305 -3.35 -16.73 -3.93
N TYR A 306 -3.84 -15.48 -3.96
CA TYR A 306 -5.10 -15.08 -3.30
C TYR A 306 -5.10 -15.19 -1.76
N SER A 307 -3.93 -15.19 -1.14
CA SER A 307 -3.80 -15.19 0.32
C SER A 307 -4.17 -13.86 0.98
N GLY A 308 -4.21 -12.78 0.22
CA GLY A 308 -4.59 -11.44 0.67
C GLY A 308 -4.97 -10.55 -0.50
N VAL A 309 -5.69 -9.47 -0.22
CA VAL A 309 -6.07 -8.43 -1.18
C VAL A 309 -5.48 -7.09 -0.75
N ALA A 310 -4.78 -6.42 -1.66
CA ALA A 310 -4.28 -5.06 -1.45
C ALA A 310 -5.26 -4.03 -2.02
N LEU A 311 -5.46 -2.95 -1.24
CA LEU A 311 -6.26 -1.78 -1.58
C LEU A 311 -5.33 -0.56 -1.48
N GLU A 312 -4.56 -0.33 -2.56
CA GLU A 312 -3.49 0.66 -2.59
C GLU A 312 -4.01 2.00 -3.12
N THR A 313 -4.29 2.91 -2.23
CA THR A 313 -4.68 4.28 -2.61
C THR A 313 -3.46 5.01 -3.16
N GLN A 314 -3.57 5.60 -4.37
CA GLN A 314 -2.42 6.10 -5.10
C GLN A 314 -2.82 7.07 -6.22
N HIS A 315 -1.84 7.76 -6.82
CA HIS A 315 -1.96 8.31 -8.17
C HIS A 315 -2.03 7.16 -9.19
N TYR A 316 -2.58 7.45 -10.37
CA TYR A 316 -2.69 6.40 -11.40
C TYR A 316 -1.31 5.89 -11.82
N PRO A 317 -1.17 4.58 -12.09
CA PRO A 317 0.06 4.04 -12.64
C PRO A 317 0.47 4.80 -13.91
N ASP A 318 1.76 4.94 -14.13
CA ASP A 318 2.34 5.65 -15.30
C ASP A 318 1.86 7.10 -15.52
N SER A 319 1.24 7.72 -14.50
CA SER A 319 0.62 9.06 -14.61
C SER A 319 1.59 10.15 -15.09
N VAL A 320 2.87 10.01 -14.86
CA VAL A 320 3.90 10.94 -15.34
C VAL A 320 3.96 10.99 -16.89
N ASN A 321 3.56 9.91 -17.58
CA ASN A 321 3.57 9.79 -19.04
C ASN A 321 2.20 10.09 -19.68
N HIS A 322 1.17 10.41 -18.89
CA HIS A 322 -0.19 10.67 -19.34
C HIS A 322 -0.70 12.03 -18.85
N SER A 323 -0.70 13.03 -19.73
CA SER A 323 -1.08 14.42 -19.38
C SER A 323 -2.55 14.60 -18.98
N ASN A 324 -3.41 13.64 -19.27
CA ASN A 324 -4.83 13.60 -18.87
C ASN A 324 -5.08 12.92 -17.53
N PHE A 325 -4.04 12.36 -16.91
CA PHE A 325 -4.11 11.80 -15.56
C PHE A 325 -3.76 12.86 -14.50
N PRO A 326 -4.17 12.67 -13.24
CA PRO A 326 -3.71 13.50 -12.13
C PRO A 326 -2.18 13.53 -12.08
N SER A 327 -1.62 14.74 -12.00
CA SER A 327 -0.17 14.94 -12.09
C SER A 327 0.55 14.44 -10.83
N PRO A 328 1.59 13.60 -10.95
CA PRO A 328 2.42 13.17 -9.84
C PRO A 328 3.62 14.11 -9.60
N ILE A 329 3.67 15.27 -10.26
CA ILE A 329 4.82 16.18 -10.19
C ILE A 329 4.78 16.96 -8.87
N LEU A 330 5.91 16.99 -8.20
CA LEU A 330 6.17 17.82 -7.02
C LEU A 330 7.31 18.78 -7.32
N LYS A 331 7.08 20.09 -7.08
CA LYS A 331 8.07 21.14 -7.34
C LYS A 331 8.66 21.70 -6.05
N PRO A 332 9.84 22.32 -6.11
CA PRO A 332 10.38 23.08 -4.98
C PRO A 332 9.39 24.11 -4.46
N GLY A 333 9.23 24.14 -3.14
CA GLY A 333 8.27 25.03 -2.48
C GLY A 333 6.85 24.50 -2.37
N GLU A 334 6.51 23.43 -3.09
CA GLU A 334 5.25 22.72 -2.92
C GLU A 334 5.38 21.64 -1.82
N LYS A 335 4.25 21.24 -1.26
CA LYS A 335 4.16 20.16 -0.28
C LYS A 335 3.25 19.06 -0.83
N TYR A 336 3.78 17.85 -0.95
CA TYR A 336 2.96 16.65 -1.16
C TYR A 336 2.26 16.32 0.15
N GLN A 337 0.96 16.15 0.11
CA GLN A 337 0.13 15.79 1.27
C GLN A 337 -1.00 14.88 0.80
N GLU A 338 -0.93 13.61 1.24
CA GLU A 338 -1.98 12.63 0.96
C GLU A 338 -2.33 11.88 2.24
N LYS A 339 -3.55 11.34 2.27
CA LYS A 339 -4.08 10.62 3.43
C LYS A 339 -4.84 9.39 3.00
N THR A 340 -4.65 8.31 3.77
CA THR A 340 -5.47 7.10 3.71
C THR A 340 -5.93 6.73 5.09
N ILE A 341 -7.19 6.30 5.23
CA ILE A 341 -7.72 5.77 6.49
C ILE A 341 -8.25 4.37 6.21
N TYR A 342 -7.77 3.41 7.00
CA TYR A 342 -8.39 2.11 7.15
C TYR A 342 -9.18 2.08 8.45
N LYS A 343 -10.49 1.90 8.37
CA LYS A 343 -11.38 1.82 9.52
C LYS A 343 -11.93 0.41 9.67
N PHE A 344 -11.75 -0.15 10.88
CA PHE A 344 -12.05 -1.54 11.23
C PHE A 344 -13.32 -1.70 12.04
#